data_dd2281ca4f2694f758ccdb863edec1c5
#
_entry.id   dd2281ca4f2694f758ccdb863edec1c5
#
_cell.length_a   1.000
_cell.length_b   1.000
_cell.length_c   1.000
_cell.angle_alpha   90.00
_cell.angle_beta   90.00
_cell.angle_gamma   90.00
#
_symmetry.space_group_name_H-M   'P 1'
#
loop_
_entity.id
_entity.type
_entity.pdbx_description
1 polymer ?
#
loop_
_entity_poly.entity_id
_entity_poly.type
_entity_poly.pdbx_seq_one_letter_code
_entity_poly.pdbx_strand_id
1 'polypeptide(L)'
;MSFRPIYKLRDWINPELLVDNDLLNNPAAIHIIEKNLDKVDWSFLSFIPDAIHIIAKNLDKVDWERLSANPDAIHILEKNLDKVSWEDLSANTAAIHILEENLDKVDWINLSANPEAIHILEKNQDKINWSNLSQNPAIFVLDTNAMRQQIDNGFAEEMISAALHPRHFSRNLIQYGYDIGLNEYVECD
;
A
#
# COMPACT_ATOMS: atom_id res chain seq x y z
N MET A 1 -18.29 5.81 -11.05
CA MET A 1 -18.14 6.98 -10.16
C MET A 1 -17.97 6.47 -8.76
N SER A 2 -16.80 6.68 -8.15
CA SER A 2 -16.58 6.29 -6.74
C SER A 2 -17.23 7.36 -5.86
N PHE A 3 -18.14 6.95 -5.00
CA PHE A 3 -18.77 7.84 -4.03
C PHE A 3 -17.73 8.20 -2.96
N ARG A 4 -17.35 9.47 -2.88
CA ARG A 4 -16.50 9.97 -1.79
C ARG A 4 -17.38 10.55 -0.70
N PRO A 5 -17.28 10.11 0.55
CA PRO A 5 -18.04 10.70 1.65
C PRO A 5 -17.62 12.15 1.86
N ILE A 6 -18.60 13.04 2.09
CA ILE A 6 -18.38 14.46 2.39
C ILE A 6 -18.42 14.61 3.91
N TYR A 7 -17.31 15.08 4.48
CA TYR A 7 -17.18 15.34 5.91
C TYR A 7 -17.35 16.82 6.22
N LYS A 8 -17.86 17.15 7.42
CA LYS A 8 -17.83 18.50 7.98
C LYS A 8 -17.26 18.46 9.39
N LEU A 9 -16.65 19.56 9.81
CA LEU A 9 -16.27 19.72 11.22
C LEU A 9 -17.53 19.70 12.09
N ARG A 10 -17.39 19.18 13.30
CA ARG A 10 -18.45 19.30 14.31
C ARG A 10 -18.60 20.76 14.72
N ASP A 11 -19.81 21.19 15.01
CA ASP A 11 -20.15 22.61 15.22
C ASP A 11 -19.40 23.26 16.41
N TRP A 12 -18.89 22.46 17.34
CA TRP A 12 -18.12 22.93 18.50
C TRP A 12 -16.61 23.08 18.23
N ILE A 13 -16.12 22.65 17.07
CA ILE A 13 -14.70 22.73 16.73
C ILE A 13 -14.41 24.09 16.09
N ASN A 14 -13.48 24.83 16.68
CA ASN A 14 -12.96 26.05 16.07
C ASN A 14 -11.90 25.70 15.02
N PRO A 15 -12.14 25.93 13.72
CA PRO A 15 -11.19 25.60 12.65
C PRO A 15 -9.87 26.40 12.75
N GLU A 16 -9.87 27.57 13.39
CA GLU A 16 -8.67 28.40 13.55
C GLU A 16 -7.66 27.81 14.55
N LEU A 17 -8.11 26.87 15.39
CA LEU A 17 -7.27 26.17 16.36
C LEU A 17 -6.70 24.85 15.82
N LEU A 18 -7.09 24.45 14.62
CA LEU A 18 -6.56 23.25 14.00
C LEU A 18 -5.15 23.56 13.43
N VAL A 19 -4.21 22.69 13.76
CA VAL A 19 -2.82 22.81 13.27
C VAL A 19 -2.77 22.23 11.86
N ASP A 20 -2.38 23.05 10.89
CA ASP A 20 -2.50 22.72 9.46
C ASP A 20 -1.72 21.47 9.06
N ASN A 21 -0.49 21.28 9.55
CA ASN A 21 0.33 20.12 9.21
C ASN A 21 -0.16 18.83 9.86
N ASP A 22 -0.69 18.89 11.09
CA ASP A 22 -1.27 17.71 11.75
C ASP A 22 -2.58 17.29 11.06
N LEU A 23 -3.29 18.27 10.47
CA LEU A 23 -4.51 18.04 9.74
C LEU A 23 -4.25 17.23 8.43
N LEU A 24 -3.06 17.33 7.85
CA LEU A 24 -2.66 16.58 6.65
C LEU A 24 -2.69 15.05 6.85
N ASN A 25 -2.50 14.59 8.09
CA ASN A 25 -2.58 13.17 8.44
C ASN A 25 -4.02 12.64 8.57
N ASN A 26 -5.02 13.52 8.40
CA ASN A 26 -6.43 13.14 8.48
C ASN A 26 -7.09 13.14 7.10
N PRO A 27 -7.36 11.96 6.50
CA PRO A 27 -7.96 11.88 5.15
C PRO A 27 -9.29 12.62 5.01
N ALA A 28 -10.05 12.72 6.11
CA ALA A 28 -11.33 13.46 6.12
C ALA A 28 -11.15 14.99 6.02
N ALA A 29 -9.94 15.50 6.25
CA ALA A 29 -9.67 16.93 6.29
C ALA A 29 -9.30 17.55 4.94
N ILE A 30 -9.13 16.74 3.88
CA ILE A 30 -8.63 17.21 2.58
C ILE A 30 -9.44 18.41 2.03
N HIS A 31 -10.75 18.43 2.25
CA HIS A 31 -11.61 19.54 1.83
C HIS A 31 -11.41 20.85 2.62
N ILE A 32 -10.84 20.77 3.83
CA ILE A 32 -10.45 21.94 4.65
C ILE A 32 -9.11 22.45 4.14
N ILE A 33 -8.19 21.53 3.84
CA ILE A 33 -6.87 21.80 3.27
C ILE A 33 -7.02 22.55 1.94
N GLU A 34 -7.91 22.10 1.05
CA GLU A 34 -8.19 22.76 -0.23
C GLU A 34 -8.56 24.26 -0.11
N LYS A 35 -9.17 24.64 1.02
CA LYS A 35 -9.59 26.02 1.26
C LYS A 35 -8.51 26.89 1.94
N ASN A 36 -7.41 26.28 2.37
CA ASN A 36 -6.37 26.93 3.16
C ASN A 36 -4.96 26.65 2.61
N LEU A 37 -4.81 26.56 1.31
CA LEU A 37 -3.55 26.20 0.62
C LEU A 37 -2.40 27.19 0.82
N ASP A 38 -2.68 28.37 1.33
CA ASP A 38 -1.71 29.40 1.71
C ASP A 38 -0.95 29.08 3.00
N LYS A 39 -1.48 28.17 3.82
CA LYS A 39 -0.90 27.77 5.12
C LYS A 39 -0.28 26.38 5.11
N VAL A 40 -0.46 25.63 4.05
CA VAL A 40 -0.06 24.21 3.97
C VAL A 40 1.42 24.09 3.65
N ASP A 41 2.08 23.14 4.33
CA ASP A 41 3.40 22.67 3.94
C ASP A 41 3.29 21.78 2.69
N TRP A 42 3.73 22.32 1.55
CA TRP A 42 3.67 21.63 0.25
C TRP A 42 4.58 20.40 0.18
N SER A 43 5.66 20.36 0.98
CA SER A 43 6.51 19.17 1.07
C SER A 43 5.74 18.01 1.67
N PHE A 44 5.00 18.26 2.76
CA PHE A 44 4.12 17.25 3.36
C PHE A 44 2.96 16.85 2.43
N LEU A 45 2.30 17.86 1.83
CA LEU A 45 1.15 17.63 0.95
C LEU A 45 1.53 16.76 -0.27
N SER A 46 2.74 16.92 -0.80
CA SER A 46 3.23 16.18 -1.98
C SER A 46 3.31 14.68 -1.75
N PHE A 47 3.47 14.25 -0.50
CA PHE A 47 3.52 12.84 -0.13
C PHE A 47 2.13 12.22 0.13
N ILE A 48 1.07 13.04 0.30
CA ILE A 48 -0.27 12.58 0.66
C ILE A 48 -1.03 12.06 -0.57
N PRO A 49 -1.39 10.75 -0.65
CA PRO A 49 -2.11 10.19 -1.80
C PRO A 49 -3.43 10.90 -2.10
N ASP A 50 -4.26 11.14 -1.09
CA ASP A 50 -5.55 11.81 -1.24
C ASP A 50 -5.46 13.26 -1.76
N ALA A 51 -4.27 13.89 -1.71
CA ALA A 51 -4.04 15.27 -2.16
C ALA A 51 -3.70 15.39 -3.65
N ILE A 52 -3.61 14.31 -4.42
CA ILE A 52 -3.18 14.31 -5.83
C ILE A 52 -3.96 15.30 -6.69
N HIS A 53 -5.25 15.44 -6.47
CA HIS A 53 -6.09 16.38 -7.22
C HIS A 53 -5.79 17.85 -6.91
N ILE A 54 -5.23 18.17 -5.74
CA ILE A 54 -4.73 19.50 -5.34
C ILE A 54 -3.36 19.71 -5.99
N ILE A 55 -2.49 18.73 -5.89
CA ILE A 55 -1.13 18.73 -6.45
C ILE A 55 -1.17 18.97 -7.95
N ALA A 56 -2.03 18.26 -8.68
CA ALA A 56 -2.18 18.37 -10.13
C ALA A 56 -2.53 19.80 -10.61
N LYS A 57 -3.13 20.63 -9.76
CA LYS A 57 -3.49 22.03 -10.05
C LYS A 57 -2.41 23.03 -9.63
N ASN A 58 -1.38 22.61 -8.90
CA ASN A 58 -0.39 23.49 -8.26
C ASN A 58 1.04 22.95 -8.41
N LEU A 59 1.41 22.48 -9.59
CA LEU A 59 2.71 21.85 -9.88
C LEU A 59 3.93 22.79 -9.69
N ASP A 60 3.69 24.07 -9.56
CA ASP A 60 4.70 25.09 -9.25
C ASP A 60 5.12 25.11 -7.76
N LYS A 61 4.33 24.49 -6.89
CA LYS A 61 4.55 24.49 -5.43
C LYS A 61 4.98 23.14 -4.86
N VAL A 62 4.88 22.07 -5.66
CA VAL A 62 5.13 20.71 -5.17
C VAL A 62 6.60 20.46 -4.87
N ASP A 63 6.83 19.63 -3.88
CA ASP A 63 8.11 19.02 -3.61
C ASP A 63 8.25 17.75 -4.47
N TRP A 64 9.06 17.82 -5.53
CA TRP A 64 9.20 16.74 -6.52
C TRP A 64 9.89 15.50 -5.95
N GLU A 65 10.78 15.65 -4.95
CA GLU A 65 11.40 14.53 -4.24
C GLU A 65 10.32 13.71 -3.54
N ARG A 66 9.52 14.35 -2.70
CA ARG A 66 8.41 13.72 -2.00
C ARG A 66 7.32 13.20 -2.92
N LEU A 67 7.04 13.92 -3.99
CA LEU A 67 6.06 13.49 -4.99
C LEU A 67 6.53 12.22 -5.71
N SER A 68 7.82 12.07 -5.95
CA SER A 68 8.38 10.87 -6.60
C SER A 68 8.19 9.60 -5.78
N ALA A 69 8.15 9.71 -4.45
CA ALA A 69 7.83 8.61 -3.55
C ALA A 69 6.32 8.30 -3.45
N ASN A 70 5.43 9.18 -3.96
CA ASN A 70 3.99 9.02 -3.84
C ASN A 70 3.44 8.09 -4.94
N PRO A 71 2.88 6.90 -4.61
CA PRO A 71 2.42 5.94 -5.61
C PRO A 71 1.22 6.43 -6.43
N ASP A 72 0.40 7.35 -5.90
CA ASP A 72 -0.76 7.87 -6.61
C ASP A 72 -0.39 9.00 -7.59
N ALA A 73 0.87 9.48 -7.54
CA ALA A 73 1.36 10.58 -8.39
C ALA A 73 1.86 10.14 -9.77
N ILE A 74 1.88 8.85 -10.08
CA ILE A 74 2.52 8.28 -11.28
C ILE A 74 2.15 9.03 -12.56
N HIS A 75 0.87 9.31 -12.78
CA HIS A 75 0.38 9.99 -13.96
C HIS A 75 0.87 11.46 -14.08
N ILE A 76 1.33 12.08 -12.99
CA ILE A 76 1.97 13.39 -12.95
C ILE A 76 3.46 13.24 -13.24
N LEU A 77 4.10 12.24 -12.62
CA LEU A 77 5.53 11.97 -12.74
C LEU A 77 5.91 11.60 -14.17
N GLU A 78 5.13 10.75 -14.85
CA GLU A 78 5.32 10.38 -16.26
C GLU A 78 5.43 11.60 -17.20
N LYS A 79 4.69 12.65 -16.90
CA LYS A 79 4.67 13.88 -17.72
C LYS A 79 5.75 14.88 -17.34
N ASN A 80 6.50 14.62 -16.27
CA ASN A 80 7.47 15.54 -15.70
C ASN A 80 8.78 14.83 -15.30
N LEU A 81 9.26 13.90 -16.11
CA LEU A 81 10.46 13.09 -15.83
C LEU A 81 11.75 13.92 -15.70
N ASP A 82 11.73 15.16 -16.12
CA ASP A 82 12.80 16.14 -15.94
C ASP A 82 12.91 16.68 -14.49
N LYS A 83 11.87 16.47 -13.67
CA LYS A 83 11.76 16.98 -12.29
C LYS A 83 11.78 15.91 -11.22
N VAL A 84 11.62 14.64 -11.59
CA VAL A 84 11.54 13.54 -10.62
C VAL A 84 12.86 13.32 -9.89
N SER A 85 12.78 12.92 -8.63
CA SER A 85 13.88 12.28 -7.91
C SER A 85 13.95 10.81 -8.32
N TRP A 86 14.98 10.42 -9.05
CA TRP A 86 15.16 9.02 -9.47
C TRP A 86 15.46 8.10 -8.29
N GLU A 87 16.03 8.64 -7.21
CA GLU A 87 16.25 7.92 -5.96
C GLU A 87 14.92 7.48 -5.35
N ASP A 88 13.99 8.42 -5.12
CA ASP A 88 12.69 8.15 -4.54
C ASP A 88 11.78 7.37 -5.48
N LEU A 89 11.85 7.68 -6.78
CA LEU A 89 11.09 6.97 -7.81
C LEU A 89 11.48 5.49 -7.88
N SER A 90 12.77 5.16 -7.67
CA SER A 90 13.26 3.76 -7.66
C SER A 90 12.70 2.95 -6.48
N ALA A 91 12.36 3.59 -5.37
CA ALA A 91 11.67 2.96 -4.24
C ALA A 91 10.15 2.85 -4.45
N ASN A 92 9.56 3.63 -5.37
CA ASN A 92 8.13 3.68 -5.60
C ASN A 92 7.66 2.44 -6.38
N THR A 93 6.88 1.57 -5.71
CA THR A 93 6.39 0.30 -6.28
C THR A 93 5.45 0.49 -7.48
N ALA A 94 4.78 1.64 -7.59
CA ALA A 94 3.89 1.93 -8.70
C ALA A 94 4.63 2.46 -9.95
N ALA A 95 5.92 2.82 -9.83
CA ALA A 95 6.70 3.45 -10.90
C ALA A 95 7.46 2.46 -11.80
N ILE A 96 7.27 1.15 -11.65
CA ILE A 96 8.09 0.11 -12.30
C ILE A 96 8.19 0.30 -13.82
N HIS A 97 7.11 0.58 -14.50
CA HIS A 97 7.12 0.79 -15.95
C HIS A 97 7.97 2.02 -16.38
N ILE A 98 7.99 3.09 -15.56
CA ILE A 98 8.86 4.25 -15.81
C ILE A 98 10.32 3.86 -15.64
N LEU A 99 10.62 3.05 -14.60
CA LEU A 99 11.98 2.60 -14.30
C LEU A 99 12.50 1.64 -15.36
N GLU A 100 11.66 0.74 -15.90
CA GLU A 100 12.01 -0.16 -17.02
C GLU A 100 12.45 0.60 -18.29
N GLU A 101 11.78 1.71 -18.56
CA GLU A 101 12.10 2.54 -19.73
C GLU A 101 13.31 3.46 -19.52
N ASN A 102 13.79 3.62 -18.28
CA ASN A 102 14.84 4.57 -17.91
C ASN A 102 15.93 3.95 -17.03
N LEU A 103 16.39 2.75 -17.34
CA LEU A 103 17.38 1.99 -16.55
C LEU A 103 18.73 2.69 -16.37
N ASP A 104 19.03 3.67 -17.20
CA ASP A 104 20.22 4.52 -17.09
C ASP A 104 20.17 5.54 -15.95
N LYS A 105 18.97 5.83 -15.43
CA LYS A 105 18.70 6.82 -14.38
C LYS A 105 18.34 6.22 -13.03
N VAL A 106 18.07 4.92 -13.01
CA VAL A 106 17.61 4.19 -11.82
C VAL A 106 18.64 4.22 -10.70
N ASP A 107 18.20 4.49 -9.48
CA ASP A 107 18.98 4.20 -8.28
C ASP A 107 18.87 2.72 -7.91
N TRP A 108 19.97 1.97 -8.16
CA TRP A 108 20.02 0.53 -7.96
C TRP A 108 19.97 0.12 -6.48
N ILE A 109 20.33 1.03 -5.55
CA ILE A 109 20.26 0.78 -4.12
C ILE A 109 18.79 0.66 -3.71
N ASN A 110 17.98 1.67 -4.04
CA ASN A 110 16.56 1.70 -3.71
C ASN A 110 15.77 0.69 -4.53
N LEU A 111 16.10 0.51 -5.82
CA LEU A 111 15.46 -0.50 -6.66
C LEU A 111 15.64 -1.92 -6.10
N SER A 112 16.82 -2.23 -5.51
CA SER A 112 17.07 -3.55 -4.94
C SER A 112 16.12 -3.88 -3.76
N ALA A 113 15.64 -2.88 -3.04
CA ALA A 113 14.65 -3.06 -1.97
C ALA A 113 13.19 -3.07 -2.48
N ASN A 114 12.95 -2.67 -3.73
CA ASN A 114 11.61 -2.56 -4.30
C ASN A 114 11.07 -3.95 -4.69
N PRO A 115 9.98 -4.45 -4.06
CA PRO A 115 9.47 -5.80 -4.32
C PRO A 115 8.92 -5.99 -5.74
N GLU A 116 8.44 -4.93 -6.37
CA GLU A 116 7.90 -5.01 -7.73
C GLU A 116 9.01 -5.04 -8.81
N ALA A 117 10.26 -4.73 -8.42
CA ALA A 117 11.39 -4.65 -9.35
C ALA A 117 12.16 -5.96 -9.54
N ILE A 118 11.72 -7.08 -8.95
CA ILE A 118 12.49 -8.34 -8.94
C ILE A 118 12.88 -8.81 -10.35
N HIS A 119 12.01 -8.67 -11.33
CA HIS A 119 12.25 -9.06 -12.72
C HIS A 119 13.25 -8.14 -13.46
N ILE A 120 13.41 -6.88 -13.00
CA ILE A 120 14.45 -5.96 -13.49
C ILE A 120 15.79 -6.38 -12.88
N LEU A 121 15.80 -6.70 -11.58
CA LEU A 121 17.01 -7.12 -10.86
C LEU A 121 17.54 -8.44 -11.39
N GLU A 122 16.67 -9.40 -11.72
CA GLU A 122 17.04 -10.68 -12.31
C GLU A 122 17.84 -10.51 -13.62
N LYS A 123 17.50 -9.52 -14.43
CA LYS A 123 18.17 -9.21 -15.70
C LYS A 123 19.42 -8.36 -15.54
N ASN A 124 19.67 -7.76 -14.37
CA ASN A 124 20.74 -6.81 -14.10
C ASN A 124 21.48 -7.15 -12.81
N GLN A 125 21.88 -8.41 -12.63
CA GLN A 125 22.46 -8.94 -11.39
C GLN A 125 23.77 -8.26 -10.99
N ASP A 126 24.51 -7.71 -11.94
CA ASP A 126 25.75 -6.95 -11.73
C ASP A 126 25.53 -5.59 -11.03
N LYS A 127 24.31 -5.09 -11.03
CA LYS A 127 23.93 -3.78 -10.44
C LYS A 127 23.23 -3.91 -9.08
N ILE A 128 22.95 -5.13 -8.63
CA ILE A 128 22.22 -5.39 -7.40
C ILE A 128 22.98 -4.91 -6.17
N ASN A 129 22.30 -4.13 -5.32
CA ASN A 129 22.74 -3.94 -3.95
C ASN A 129 22.23 -5.11 -3.08
N TRP A 130 23.09 -6.08 -2.80
CA TRP A 130 22.74 -7.30 -2.09
C TRP A 130 22.25 -7.05 -0.66
N SER A 131 22.73 -5.99 0.01
CA SER A 131 22.26 -5.61 1.35
C SER A 131 20.80 -5.19 1.33
N ASN A 132 20.42 -4.36 0.35
CA ASN A 132 19.04 -3.92 0.19
C ASN A 132 18.13 -5.05 -0.34
N LEU A 133 18.64 -5.85 -1.27
CA LEU A 133 17.91 -7.03 -1.77
C LEU A 133 17.56 -8.01 -0.65
N SER A 134 18.43 -8.17 0.36
CA SER A 134 18.18 -9.06 1.50
C SER A 134 16.92 -8.66 2.31
N GLN A 135 16.48 -7.41 2.21
CA GLN A 135 15.27 -6.90 2.85
C GLN A 135 14.03 -6.99 1.94
N ASN A 136 14.23 -7.32 0.66
CA ASN A 136 13.16 -7.39 -0.32
C ASN A 136 12.35 -8.70 -0.15
N PRO A 137 11.06 -8.64 0.20
CA PRO A 137 10.26 -9.86 0.41
C PRO A 137 10.05 -10.68 -0.86
N ALA A 138 10.19 -10.08 -2.05
CA ALA A 138 9.96 -10.74 -3.33
C ALA A 138 11.10 -11.70 -3.75
N ILE A 139 12.21 -11.76 -3.00
CA ILE A 139 13.26 -12.77 -3.22
C ILE A 139 12.82 -14.20 -2.87
N PHE A 140 11.73 -14.34 -2.12
CA PHE A 140 11.18 -15.62 -1.76
C PHE A 140 10.01 -16.00 -2.66
N VAL A 141 10.02 -17.23 -3.13
CA VAL A 141 8.91 -17.83 -3.85
C VAL A 141 8.31 -18.97 -3.04
N LEU A 142 7.02 -19.24 -3.21
CA LEU A 142 6.37 -20.35 -2.53
C LEU A 142 6.95 -21.68 -3.04
N ASP A 143 7.55 -22.46 -2.16
CA ASP A 143 7.92 -23.84 -2.45
C ASP A 143 6.69 -24.74 -2.39
N THR A 144 5.97 -24.79 -3.52
CA THR A 144 4.76 -25.59 -3.64
C THR A 144 5.01 -27.09 -3.48
N ASN A 145 6.24 -27.57 -3.74
CA ASN A 145 6.59 -28.97 -3.56
C ASN A 145 6.77 -29.33 -2.09
N ALA A 146 7.49 -28.46 -1.33
CA ALA A 146 7.61 -28.63 0.11
C ALA A 146 6.25 -28.51 0.81
N MET A 147 5.38 -27.58 0.36
CA MET A 147 4.00 -27.46 0.87
C MET A 147 3.17 -28.72 0.61
N ARG A 148 3.25 -29.31 -0.60
CA ARG A 148 2.57 -30.57 -0.92
C ARG A 148 3.05 -31.71 -0.01
N GLN A 149 4.36 -31.84 0.18
CA GLN A 149 4.92 -32.86 1.07
C GLN A 149 4.44 -32.70 2.52
N GLN A 150 4.29 -31.45 3.02
CA GLN A 150 3.72 -31.23 4.34
C GLN A 150 2.24 -31.63 4.40
N ILE A 151 1.47 -31.36 3.35
CA ILE A 151 0.07 -31.77 3.23
C ILE A 151 -0.03 -33.31 3.20
N ASP A 152 0.79 -33.97 2.39
CA ASP A 152 0.81 -35.44 2.24
C ASP A 152 1.28 -36.16 3.53
N ASN A 153 2.04 -35.50 4.39
CA ASN A 153 2.54 -36.03 5.67
C ASN A 153 1.55 -35.88 6.87
N GLY A 154 0.27 -35.68 6.61
CA GLY A 154 -0.79 -35.65 7.64
C GLY A 154 -1.14 -34.28 8.18
N PHE A 155 -0.41 -33.21 7.80
CA PHE A 155 -0.75 -31.84 8.20
C PHE A 155 -2.12 -31.40 7.63
N ALA A 156 -2.52 -31.97 6.50
CA ALA A 156 -3.86 -31.75 5.94
C ALA A 156 -4.97 -32.29 6.84
N GLU A 157 -4.77 -33.47 7.44
CA GLU A 157 -5.75 -34.07 8.36
C GLU A 157 -5.88 -33.22 9.65
N GLU A 158 -4.76 -32.72 10.18
CA GLU A 158 -4.79 -31.83 11.34
C GLU A 158 -5.45 -30.48 11.01
N MET A 159 -5.13 -29.87 9.86
CA MET A 159 -5.77 -28.64 9.43
C MET A 159 -7.26 -28.83 9.11
N ILE A 160 -7.63 -29.89 8.45
CA ILE A 160 -9.03 -30.23 8.15
C ILE A 160 -9.78 -30.51 9.47
N SER A 161 -9.19 -31.28 10.36
CA SER A 161 -9.75 -31.56 11.69
C SER A 161 -9.93 -30.28 12.51
N ALA A 162 -8.93 -29.37 12.51
CA ALA A 162 -9.02 -28.08 13.19
C ALA A 162 -10.04 -27.15 12.55
N ALA A 163 -10.07 -27.07 11.21
CA ALA A 163 -10.99 -26.20 10.46
C ALA A 163 -12.45 -26.69 10.51
N LEU A 164 -12.65 -28.01 10.50
CA LEU A 164 -13.95 -28.66 10.57
C LEU A 164 -14.38 -29.03 12.00
N HIS A 165 -13.53 -28.69 13.00
CA HIS A 165 -13.93 -28.91 14.38
C HIS A 165 -15.29 -28.20 14.66
N PRO A 166 -16.28 -28.88 15.26
CA PRO A 166 -17.63 -28.33 15.41
C PRO A 166 -17.69 -26.92 15.97
N ARG A 167 -16.80 -26.57 16.91
CA ARG A 167 -16.70 -25.21 17.48
C ARG A 167 -16.30 -24.14 16.47
N HIS A 168 -15.41 -24.46 15.53
CA HIS A 168 -14.96 -23.52 14.51
C HIS A 168 -15.95 -23.45 13.36
N PHE A 169 -16.50 -24.58 12.97
CA PHE A 169 -17.48 -24.70 11.90
C PHE A 169 -18.78 -23.92 12.25
N SER A 170 -19.32 -24.13 13.45
CA SER A 170 -20.48 -23.41 13.96
C SER A 170 -20.24 -21.90 14.02
N ARG A 171 -19.06 -21.48 14.50
CA ARG A 171 -18.68 -20.06 14.59
C ARG A 171 -18.61 -19.40 13.22
N ASN A 172 -18.02 -20.06 12.23
CA ASN A 172 -17.90 -19.56 10.88
C ASN A 172 -19.27 -19.49 10.18
N LEU A 173 -20.13 -20.50 10.33
CA LEU A 173 -21.46 -20.49 9.75
C LEU A 173 -22.32 -19.33 10.32
N ILE A 174 -22.28 -19.10 11.62
CA ILE A 174 -22.97 -17.97 12.26
C ILE A 174 -22.43 -16.64 11.72
N GLN A 175 -21.11 -16.50 11.56
CA GLN A 175 -20.48 -15.29 11.03
C GLN A 175 -20.90 -14.98 9.59
N TYR A 176 -21.22 -16.01 8.79
CA TYR A 176 -21.70 -15.85 7.41
C TYR A 176 -23.24 -15.90 7.27
N GLY A 177 -23.95 -15.80 8.41
CA GLY A 177 -25.42 -15.66 8.43
C GLY A 177 -26.19 -16.96 8.20
N TYR A 178 -25.57 -18.13 8.38
CA TYR A 178 -26.25 -19.41 8.36
C TYR A 178 -26.79 -19.73 9.74
N ASP A 179 -28.12 -19.90 9.85
CA ASP A 179 -28.78 -20.41 11.05
C ASP A 179 -28.61 -21.94 11.11
N ILE A 180 -27.64 -22.37 11.91
CA ILE A 180 -27.49 -23.77 12.29
C ILE A 180 -28.33 -23.96 13.56
N GLY A 181 -29.55 -24.35 13.40
CA GLY A 181 -30.46 -24.63 14.53
C GLY A 181 -29.72 -25.48 15.59
N LEU A 182 -29.21 -24.81 16.62
CA LEU A 182 -28.41 -25.39 17.70
C LEU A 182 -29.21 -26.28 18.68
N ASN A 183 -30.34 -26.80 18.27
CA ASN A 183 -31.25 -27.49 19.19
C ASN A 183 -31.12 -29.02 19.22
N GLU A 184 -30.21 -29.64 18.47
CA GLU A 184 -30.03 -31.09 18.51
C GLU A 184 -28.57 -31.51 18.40
N TYR A 185 -27.76 -31.24 19.42
CA TYR A 185 -26.61 -32.10 19.67
C TYR A 185 -27.01 -33.11 20.76
N VAL A 186 -27.41 -34.28 20.33
CA VAL A 186 -27.44 -35.47 21.16
C VAL A 186 -25.95 -35.82 21.45
N GLU A 187 -25.58 -35.77 22.72
CA GLU A 187 -24.33 -36.37 23.17
C GLU A 187 -24.36 -37.85 22.81
N CYS A 188 -23.50 -38.27 21.91
CA CYS A 188 -23.16 -39.68 21.74
C CYS A 188 -22.04 -39.99 22.72
N ASP A 189 -22.36 -40.81 23.73
CA ASP A 189 -21.47 -41.45 24.68
C ASP A 189 -20.35 -42.25 23.97
#